data_769d7d6fff76dff94b188e727557d91c
#
_entry.id   769d7d6fff76dff94b188e727557d91c
#
_cell.length_a   1.000
_cell.length_b   1.000
_cell.length_c   1.000
_cell.angle_alpha   90.00
_cell.angle_beta   90.00
_cell.angle_gamma   90.00
#
_symmetry.space_group_name_H-M   'P 1'
#
loop_
_entity.id
_entity.type
_entity.pdbx_description
1 polymer ?
#
loop_
_entity_poly.entity_id
_entity_poly.type
_entity_poly.pdbx_seq_one_letter_code
_entity_poly.pdbx_strand_id
1 'polypeptide(L)'
;MEKDEKMYLLIELRKEEGLNRKEFAKKYDIPYPTITDWEMGNRRIPEYFLRLLDYKIKSECNTAKNSSSKDDTDISGNSRLLISELKNKRITEKIIDRALFEGLKDTGEIVDCIIVLGDLNSVQALVSTAVKEYMNGRCSRLLLSSGCAHEFTEGTMSEAEHMYNIALKLGITKDNIIIENDSLNTIENILFSLTKLQRACGLNNIKKILLITTTYHMRRSLAIANYLFPEQIKIIPHTADDNITRRTNWMKSKTGIENVKKELDAIISSVNDGIFPDFYI
;
A
#
# COMPACT_ATOMS: atom_id res chain seq x y z
N MET A 1 20.29 -7.12 4.57
CA MET A 1 21.19 -7.29 3.38
C MET A 1 22.33 -6.29 3.47
N GLU A 2 23.55 -6.75 3.36
CA GLU A 2 24.73 -5.89 3.30
C GLU A 2 24.78 -5.07 1.98
N LYS A 3 25.59 -4.01 1.93
CA LYS A 3 25.68 -3.12 0.77
C LYS A 3 26.05 -3.88 -0.50
N ASP A 4 26.94 -4.83 -0.39
CA ASP A 4 27.44 -5.64 -1.51
C ASP A 4 26.38 -6.62 -2.04
N GLU A 5 25.57 -7.23 -1.17
CA GLU A 5 24.48 -8.11 -1.57
C GLU A 5 23.43 -7.39 -2.43
N LYS A 6 23.09 -6.15 -2.06
CA LYS A 6 22.13 -5.32 -2.83
C LYS A 6 22.66 -4.95 -4.21
N MET A 7 23.94 -4.66 -4.31
CA MET A 7 24.60 -4.38 -5.57
C MET A 7 24.60 -5.60 -6.48
N TYR A 8 24.97 -6.78 -5.94
CA TYR A 8 24.95 -8.03 -6.70
C TYR A 8 23.55 -8.37 -7.18
N LEU A 9 22.53 -8.24 -6.34
CA LEU A 9 21.15 -8.50 -6.72
C LEU A 9 20.69 -7.58 -7.87
N LEU A 10 21.01 -6.29 -7.87
CA LEU A 10 20.68 -5.39 -8.98
C LEU A 10 21.35 -5.83 -10.28
N ILE A 11 22.62 -6.22 -10.21
CA ILE A 11 23.38 -6.72 -11.39
C ILE A 11 22.78 -8.03 -11.92
N GLU A 12 22.37 -8.94 -11.03
CA GLU A 12 21.69 -10.19 -11.41
C GLU A 12 20.37 -9.94 -12.11
N LEU A 13 19.50 -9.12 -11.52
CA LEU A 13 18.21 -8.74 -12.10
C LEU A 13 18.38 -8.15 -13.51
N ARG A 14 19.36 -7.27 -13.70
CA ARG A 14 19.65 -6.73 -15.03
C ARG A 14 20.15 -7.78 -16.03
N LYS A 15 20.98 -8.71 -15.58
CA LYS A 15 21.52 -9.80 -16.43
C LYS A 15 20.46 -10.83 -16.80
N GLU A 16 19.54 -11.15 -15.88
CA GLU A 16 18.39 -12.02 -16.16
C GLU A 16 17.51 -11.45 -17.27
N GLU A 17 17.37 -10.13 -17.34
CA GLU A 17 16.69 -9.44 -18.43
C GLU A 17 17.49 -9.38 -19.75
N GLY A 18 18.75 -9.79 -19.77
CA GLY A 18 19.64 -9.72 -20.92
C GLY A 18 20.01 -8.29 -21.35
N LEU A 19 19.78 -7.29 -20.48
CA LEU A 19 19.93 -5.88 -20.82
C LEU A 19 21.30 -5.32 -20.36
N ASN A 20 21.86 -4.38 -21.14
CA ASN A 20 22.96 -3.55 -20.66
C ASN A 20 22.43 -2.43 -19.72
N ARG A 21 23.33 -1.73 -19.01
CA ARG A 21 22.97 -0.67 -18.06
C ARG A 21 22.08 0.42 -18.66
N LYS A 22 22.36 0.82 -19.89
CA LYS A 22 21.64 1.92 -20.56
C LYS A 22 20.23 1.50 -20.96
N GLU A 23 20.08 0.28 -21.46
CA GLU A 23 18.80 -0.32 -21.81
C GLU A 23 17.93 -0.56 -20.55
N PHE A 24 18.54 -1.06 -19.50
CA PHE A 24 17.89 -1.30 -18.22
C PHE A 24 17.41 0.01 -17.57
N ALA A 25 18.26 1.02 -17.55
CA ALA A 25 17.91 2.36 -17.09
C ALA A 25 16.70 2.92 -17.86
N LYS A 26 16.71 2.76 -19.19
CA LYS A 26 15.60 3.21 -20.05
C LYS A 26 14.31 2.41 -19.82
N LYS A 27 14.42 1.07 -19.70
CA LYS A 27 13.26 0.17 -19.51
C LYS A 27 12.50 0.49 -18.21
N TYR A 28 13.24 0.78 -17.14
CA TYR A 28 12.67 0.99 -15.80
C TYR A 28 12.59 2.46 -15.37
N ASP A 29 12.82 3.39 -16.34
CA ASP A 29 12.78 4.84 -16.12
C ASP A 29 13.67 5.32 -14.94
N ILE A 30 14.87 4.73 -14.86
CA ILE A 30 15.86 5.08 -13.84
C ILE A 30 16.97 5.91 -14.49
N PRO A 31 17.36 7.05 -13.91
CA PRO A 31 18.48 7.83 -14.47
C PRO A 31 19.73 6.96 -14.61
N TYR A 32 20.35 6.96 -15.79
CA TYR A 32 21.55 6.15 -16.08
C TYR A 32 22.70 6.35 -15.07
N PRO A 33 23.01 7.60 -14.63
CA PRO A 33 24.00 7.80 -13.57
C PRO A 33 23.65 7.07 -12.27
N THR A 34 22.36 7.02 -11.91
CA THR A 34 21.90 6.34 -10.69
C THR A 34 22.15 4.83 -10.74
N ILE A 35 21.83 4.17 -11.87
CA ILE A 35 22.14 2.74 -12.07
C ILE A 35 23.64 2.51 -11.99
N THR A 36 24.43 3.38 -12.62
CA THR A 36 25.90 3.28 -12.60
C THR A 36 26.44 3.38 -11.19
N ASP A 37 26.00 4.39 -10.43
CA ASP A 37 26.43 4.58 -9.04
C ASP A 37 26.03 3.40 -8.12
N TRP A 38 24.87 2.83 -8.35
CA TRP A 38 24.42 1.67 -7.61
C TRP A 38 25.24 0.42 -7.92
N GLU A 39 25.49 0.11 -9.20
CA GLU A 39 26.29 -1.05 -9.61
C GLU A 39 27.79 -0.91 -9.33
N MET A 40 28.28 0.32 -9.19
CA MET A 40 29.66 0.60 -8.79
C MET A 40 29.83 0.70 -7.26
N GLY A 41 28.74 0.58 -6.50
CA GLY A 41 28.77 0.72 -5.05
C GLY A 41 29.00 2.14 -4.54
N ASN A 42 28.97 3.15 -5.40
CA ASN A 42 29.15 4.57 -5.04
C ASN A 42 27.96 5.10 -4.21
N ARG A 43 26.78 4.52 -4.40
CA ARG A 43 25.56 4.92 -3.72
C ARG A 43 24.81 3.70 -3.20
N ARG A 44 24.17 3.82 -2.03
CA ARG A 44 23.31 2.75 -1.46
C ARG A 44 22.03 2.62 -2.27
N ILE A 45 21.65 1.38 -2.58
CA ILE A 45 20.38 1.04 -3.21
C ILE A 45 19.32 0.94 -2.12
N PRO A 46 18.20 1.68 -2.22
CA PRO A 46 17.08 1.48 -1.29
C PRO A 46 16.52 0.07 -1.42
N GLU A 47 16.30 -0.61 -0.30
CA GLU A 47 15.84 -2.01 -0.31
C GLU A 47 14.45 -2.17 -0.96
N TYR A 48 13.54 -1.25 -0.65
CA TYR A 48 12.21 -1.25 -1.27
C TYR A 48 12.27 -1.15 -2.80
N PHE A 49 13.25 -0.40 -3.33
CA PHE A 49 13.45 -0.26 -4.77
C PHE A 49 13.86 -1.59 -5.43
N LEU A 50 14.78 -2.34 -4.80
CA LEU A 50 15.18 -3.66 -5.29
C LEU A 50 14.01 -4.64 -5.26
N ARG A 51 13.18 -4.62 -4.22
CA ARG A 51 11.98 -5.45 -4.14
C ARG A 51 10.97 -5.13 -5.24
N LEU A 52 10.72 -3.84 -5.50
CA LEU A 52 9.86 -3.40 -6.61
C LEU A 52 10.40 -3.87 -7.97
N LEU A 53 11.69 -3.73 -8.17
CA LEU A 53 12.34 -4.08 -9.43
C LEU A 53 12.34 -5.59 -9.66
N ASP A 54 12.74 -6.39 -8.67
CA ASP A 54 12.72 -7.85 -8.69
C ASP A 54 11.31 -8.37 -9.02
N TYR A 55 10.32 -7.78 -8.37
CA TYR A 55 8.95 -8.17 -8.56
C TYR A 55 8.44 -7.80 -9.97
N LYS A 56 8.72 -6.60 -10.45
CA LYS A 56 8.34 -6.18 -11.80
C LYS A 56 8.95 -7.10 -12.87
N ILE A 57 10.22 -7.47 -12.73
CA ILE A 57 10.90 -8.40 -13.65
C ILE A 57 10.25 -9.78 -13.63
N LYS A 58 10.00 -10.33 -12.43
CA LYS A 58 9.37 -11.66 -12.28
C LYS A 58 7.94 -11.70 -12.81
N SER A 59 7.17 -10.62 -12.66
CA SER A 59 5.80 -10.55 -13.18
C SER A 59 5.76 -10.50 -14.70
N GLU A 60 6.67 -9.76 -15.34
CA GLU A 60 6.78 -9.70 -16.80
C GLU A 60 7.15 -11.09 -17.39
N CYS A 61 7.98 -11.87 -16.68
CA CYS A 61 8.33 -13.24 -17.08
C CYS A 61 7.16 -14.24 -16.91
N ASN A 62 6.28 -14.06 -15.91
CA ASN A 62 5.17 -14.96 -15.65
C ASN A 62 3.96 -14.73 -16.57
N THR A 63 3.74 -13.51 -17.05
CA THR A 63 2.71 -13.21 -18.06
C THR A 63 2.95 -13.91 -19.39
N ALA A 64 4.19 -14.24 -19.71
CA ALA A 64 4.54 -14.99 -20.91
C ALA A 64 4.29 -16.52 -20.82
N LYS A 65 4.05 -17.07 -19.62
CA LYS A 65 3.92 -18.52 -19.38
C LYS A 65 2.50 -19.02 -19.10
N ASN A 66 1.53 -18.18 -18.86
CA ASN A 66 0.17 -18.59 -18.43
C ASN A 66 -0.91 -18.33 -19.50
N SER A 67 -0.81 -19.02 -20.63
CA SER A 67 -1.95 -19.24 -21.54
C SER A 67 -2.23 -20.74 -21.63
N SER A 68 -2.91 -21.33 -20.66
CA SER A 68 -3.77 -22.53 -20.79
C SER A 68 -4.12 -23.10 -19.41
N SER A 69 -5.36 -22.98 -19.03
CA SER A 69 -6.28 -24.05 -18.58
C SER A 69 -7.45 -23.47 -17.80
N LYS A 70 -8.63 -23.73 -18.33
CA LYS A 70 -9.92 -23.54 -17.63
C LYS A 70 -10.17 -24.77 -16.81
N ASP A 71 -10.44 -24.61 -15.51
CA ASP A 71 -11.18 -25.60 -14.72
C ASP A 71 -12.11 -24.88 -13.75
N ASP A 72 -13.40 -25.03 -14.03
CA ASP A 72 -14.49 -24.66 -13.12
C ASP A 72 -14.62 -25.75 -12.06
N THR A 73 -14.09 -25.51 -10.87
CA THR A 73 -14.36 -26.35 -9.71
C THR A 73 -14.97 -25.54 -8.58
N ASP A 74 -16.17 -25.94 -8.19
CA ASP A 74 -16.91 -25.45 -7.03
C ASP A 74 -16.15 -25.81 -5.73
N ILE A 75 -15.82 -24.81 -4.91
CA ILE A 75 -14.94 -25.00 -3.76
C ILE A 75 -15.75 -25.09 -2.48
N SER A 76 -15.75 -26.29 -1.90
CA SER A 76 -16.21 -26.53 -0.52
C SER A 76 -15.25 -25.88 0.51
N GLY A 77 -15.73 -25.12 1.29
CA GLY A 77 -15.52 -24.26 2.45
C GLY A 77 -14.22 -24.21 3.25
N ASN A 78 -13.08 -24.83 2.92
CA ASN A 78 -11.88 -24.77 3.80
C ASN A 78 -10.52 -24.82 3.11
N SER A 79 -10.43 -24.70 1.80
CA SER A 79 -9.14 -24.64 1.11
C SER A 79 -8.56 -23.22 1.16
N ARG A 80 -7.25 -23.11 1.44
CA ARG A 80 -6.49 -21.88 1.23
C ARG A 80 -6.47 -21.56 -0.27
N LEU A 81 -6.85 -20.34 -0.64
CA LEU A 81 -6.88 -19.86 -2.01
C LEU A 81 -5.88 -18.72 -2.16
N LEU A 82 -5.13 -18.73 -3.25
CA LEU A 82 -4.35 -17.57 -3.66
C LEU A 82 -5.26 -16.50 -4.28
N ILE A 83 -4.93 -15.24 -4.09
CA ILE A 83 -5.67 -14.12 -4.70
C ILE A 83 -5.67 -14.23 -6.23
N SER A 84 -4.54 -14.60 -6.84
CA SER A 84 -4.43 -14.78 -8.30
C SER A 84 -5.42 -15.81 -8.86
N GLU A 85 -5.76 -16.84 -8.09
CA GLU A 85 -6.71 -17.88 -8.48
C GLU A 85 -8.15 -17.37 -8.58
N LEU A 86 -8.47 -16.23 -7.97
CA LEU A 86 -9.82 -15.66 -7.97
C LEU A 86 -10.22 -15.08 -9.32
N LYS A 87 -9.28 -14.77 -10.21
CA LYS A 87 -9.54 -14.15 -11.53
C LYS A 87 -10.59 -14.91 -12.37
N ASN A 88 -10.60 -16.24 -12.24
CA ASN A 88 -11.45 -17.11 -13.04
C ASN A 88 -12.52 -17.85 -12.20
N LYS A 89 -12.73 -17.45 -10.94
CA LYS A 89 -13.65 -18.12 -10.04
C LYS A 89 -14.93 -17.31 -9.82
N ARG A 90 -16.02 -17.99 -9.55
CA ARG A 90 -17.26 -17.34 -9.09
C ARG A 90 -17.03 -16.75 -7.70
N ILE A 91 -17.06 -15.42 -7.63
CA ILE A 91 -16.87 -14.68 -6.38
C ILE A 91 -18.14 -14.78 -5.51
N THR A 92 -18.00 -15.37 -4.34
CA THR A 92 -19.05 -15.47 -3.32
C THR A 92 -18.79 -14.46 -2.20
N GLU A 93 -19.81 -14.15 -1.40
CA GLU A 93 -19.66 -13.30 -0.22
C GLU A 93 -18.60 -13.83 0.76
N LYS A 94 -18.49 -15.15 0.91
CA LYS A 94 -17.48 -15.79 1.75
C LYS A 94 -16.06 -15.54 1.23
N ILE A 95 -15.85 -15.56 -0.08
CA ILE A 95 -14.57 -15.22 -0.68
C ILE A 95 -14.23 -13.74 -0.44
N ILE A 96 -15.20 -12.83 -0.63
CA ILE A 96 -15.04 -11.41 -0.33
C ILE A 96 -14.67 -11.20 1.13
N ASP A 97 -15.37 -11.86 2.06
CA ASP A 97 -15.12 -11.76 3.50
C ASP A 97 -13.68 -12.15 3.86
N ARG A 98 -13.22 -13.29 3.34
CA ARG A 98 -11.84 -13.76 3.54
C ARG A 98 -10.81 -12.82 2.90
N ALA A 99 -11.05 -12.40 1.66
CA ALA A 99 -10.11 -11.60 0.91
C ALA A 99 -9.93 -10.18 1.48
N LEU A 100 -11.00 -9.55 1.96
CA LEU A 100 -10.96 -8.14 2.35
C LEU A 100 -10.99 -7.90 3.85
N PHE A 101 -11.66 -8.74 4.63
CA PHE A 101 -11.98 -8.41 6.02
C PHE A 101 -11.35 -9.33 7.07
N GLU A 102 -11.06 -10.58 6.73
CA GLU A 102 -10.56 -11.55 7.70
C GLU A 102 -9.13 -11.26 8.13
N GLY A 103 -8.83 -11.43 9.43
CA GLY A 103 -7.47 -11.32 9.97
C GLY A 103 -6.90 -9.90 10.10
N LEU A 104 -7.67 -8.85 9.80
CA LEU A 104 -7.27 -7.47 10.01
C LEU A 104 -7.49 -7.09 11.47
N LYS A 105 -6.44 -7.18 12.29
CA LYS A 105 -6.51 -6.95 13.72
C LYS A 105 -5.56 -5.85 14.16
N ASP A 106 -6.10 -4.79 14.76
CA ASP A 106 -5.30 -3.85 15.52
C ASP A 106 -4.84 -4.49 16.83
N THR A 107 -3.56 -4.40 17.11
CA THR A 107 -2.94 -4.97 18.33
C THR A 107 -2.96 -4.02 19.53
N GLY A 108 -3.41 -2.77 19.35
CA GLY A 108 -3.44 -1.77 20.41
C GLY A 108 -2.06 -1.23 20.84
N GLU A 109 -0.99 -1.60 20.13
CA GLU A 109 0.38 -1.19 20.47
C GLU A 109 0.61 0.30 20.26
N ILE A 110 1.49 0.90 21.06
CA ILE A 110 2.06 2.24 20.81
C ILE A 110 2.91 2.14 19.53
N VAL A 111 2.82 3.16 18.69
CA VAL A 111 3.47 3.23 17.38
C VAL A 111 4.27 4.52 17.23
N ASP A 112 5.22 4.53 16.30
CA ASP A 112 6.09 5.68 16.06
C ASP A 112 5.41 6.74 15.17
N CYS A 113 4.51 6.28 14.31
CA CYS A 113 3.73 7.15 13.41
C CYS A 113 2.39 6.52 13.04
N ILE A 114 1.38 7.34 12.84
CA ILE A 114 0.13 6.97 12.16
C ILE A 114 0.23 7.44 10.71
N ILE A 115 -0.01 6.55 9.74
CA ILE A 115 -0.22 6.89 8.33
C ILE A 115 -1.71 6.78 8.04
N VAL A 116 -2.29 7.85 7.49
CA VAL A 116 -3.68 7.90 7.04
C VAL A 116 -3.68 7.97 5.52
N LEU A 117 -4.30 6.99 4.87
CA LEU A 117 -4.49 7.01 3.42
C LEU A 117 -5.85 7.63 3.10
N GLY A 118 -5.86 8.62 2.20
CA GLY A 118 -7.08 9.34 1.80
C GLY A 118 -8.11 8.44 1.11
N ASP A 119 -9.35 8.80 1.30
CA ASP A 119 -10.54 8.31 0.61
C ASP A 119 -11.57 9.44 0.69
N LEU A 120 -11.87 10.08 -0.45
CA LEU A 120 -12.67 11.29 -0.55
C LEU A 120 -14.00 11.22 0.23
N ASN A 121 -14.67 10.06 0.14
CA ASN A 121 -15.99 9.87 0.77
C ASN A 121 -15.90 9.63 2.28
N SER A 122 -14.69 9.36 2.80
CA SER A 122 -14.48 8.91 4.17
C SER A 122 -13.53 9.80 4.95
N VAL A 123 -13.08 10.93 4.38
CA VAL A 123 -12.05 11.82 4.96
C VAL A 123 -12.32 12.15 6.42
N GLN A 124 -13.55 12.54 6.76
CA GLN A 124 -13.92 12.87 8.15
C GLN A 124 -13.75 11.69 9.11
N ALA A 125 -14.17 10.48 8.70
CA ALA A 125 -14.04 9.29 9.51
C ALA A 125 -12.56 8.88 9.69
N LEU A 126 -11.77 8.98 8.61
CA LEU A 126 -10.34 8.69 8.62
C LEU A 126 -9.59 9.58 9.59
N VAL A 127 -9.76 10.90 9.47
CA VAL A 127 -9.06 11.86 10.32
C VAL A 127 -9.54 11.78 11.76
N SER A 128 -10.86 11.65 12.01
CA SER A 128 -11.38 11.49 13.36
C SER A 128 -10.83 10.26 14.06
N THR A 129 -10.68 9.15 13.32
CA THR A 129 -10.08 7.92 13.84
C THR A 129 -8.61 8.14 14.19
N ALA A 130 -7.83 8.76 13.30
CA ALA A 130 -6.42 9.05 13.53
C ALA A 130 -6.20 9.99 14.72
N VAL A 131 -7.00 11.04 14.80
CA VAL A 131 -6.94 12.02 15.93
C VAL A 131 -7.30 11.34 17.24
N LYS A 132 -8.29 10.48 17.28
CA LYS A 132 -8.64 9.70 18.48
C LYS A 132 -7.46 8.86 18.96
N GLU A 133 -6.80 8.14 18.06
CA GLU A 133 -5.64 7.32 18.41
C GLU A 133 -4.45 8.18 18.87
N TYR A 134 -4.23 9.33 18.23
CA TYR A 134 -3.23 10.31 18.65
C TYR A 134 -3.52 10.85 20.06
N MET A 135 -4.75 11.29 20.34
CA MET A 135 -5.15 11.82 21.65
C MET A 135 -5.12 10.76 22.76
N ASN A 136 -5.30 9.49 22.40
CA ASN A 136 -5.10 8.35 23.31
C ASN A 136 -3.63 8.04 23.60
N GLY A 137 -2.68 8.80 23.03
CA GLY A 137 -1.25 8.62 23.27
C GLY A 137 -0.62 7.46 22.51
N ARG A 138 -1.27 6.91 21.48
CA ARG A 138 -0.71 5.81 20.69
C ARG A 138 0.47 6.24 19.82
N CYS A 139 0.53 7.50 19.44
CA CYS A 139 1.66 8.08 18.70
C CYS A 139 1.78 9.57 18.98
N SER A 140 2.89 10.16 18.54
CA SER A 140 3.12 11.62 18.58
C SER A 140 3.16 12.27 17.20
N ARG A 141 2.91 11.50 16.11
CA ARG A 141 3.06 12.01 14.74
C ARG A 141 2.06 11.36 13.78
N LEU A 142 1.45 12.19 12.93
CA LEU A 142 0.58 11.78 11.84
C LEU A 142 1.25 12.04 10.50
N LEU A 143 1.08 11.12 9.56
CA LEU A 143 1.32 11.36 8.14
C LEU A 143 0.00 11.19 7.40
N LEU A 144 -0.40 12.22 6.66
CA LEU A 144 -1.63 12.26 5.87
C LEU A 144 -1.23 12.18 4.40
N SER A 145 -1.71 11.15 3.69
CA SER A 145 -1.27 10.84 2.32
C SER A 145 -2.45 10.70 1.37
N SER A 146 -2.50 11.55 0.39
CA SER A 146 -3.23 11.46 -0.89
C SER A 146 -3.06 12.75 -1.68
N GLY A 147 -2.55 12.67 -2.90
CA GLY A 147 -2.35 13.83 -3.78
C GLY A 147 -3.55 14.14 -4.68
N CYS A 148 -4.58 13.27 -4.72
CA CYS A 148 -5.76 13.52 -5.55
C CYS A 148 -6.42 14.84 -5.16
N ALA A 149 -6.52 15.76 -6.13
CA ALA A 149 -7.13 17.07 -5.92
C ALA A 149 -8.63 17.03 -6.19
N HIS A 150 -9.39 17.66 -5.31
CA HIS A 150 -10.84 17.77 -5.39
C HIS A 150 -11.30 19.18 -5.04
N GLU A 151 -12.51 19.53 -5.47
CA GLU A 151 -13.18 20.75 -5.02
C GLU A 151 -13.84 20.51 -3.67
N PHE A 152 -13.44 21.29 -2.66
CA PHE A 152 -14.03 21.33 -1.33
C PHE A 152 -14.65 22.72 -1.10
N THR A 153 -15.35 22.90 0.02
CA THR A 153 -15.96 24.19 0.39
C THR A 153 -14.90 25.31 0.50
N GLU A 154 -13.69 24.95 0.93
CA GLU A 154 -12.57 25.88 1.12
C GLU A 154 -11.76 26.11 -0.16
N GLY A 155 -12.13 25.47 -1.30
CA GLY A 155 -11.44 25.57 -2.58
C GLY A 155 -10.85 24.23 -3.05
N THR A 156 -10.15 24.26 -4.18
CA THR A 156 -9.48 23.08 -4.75
C THR A 156 -8.20 22.78 -3.97
N MET A 157 -8.09 21.57 -3.40
CA MET A 157 -6.91 21.10 -2.68
C MET A 157 -6.80 19.57 -2.77
N SER A 158 -5.65 19.01 -2.38
CA SER A 158 -5.48 17.56 -2.25
C SER A 158 -6.28 17.01 -1.06
N GLU A 159 -6.60 15.72 -1.10
CA GLU A 159 -7.23 15.05 0.05
C GLU A 159 -6.34 15.15 1.29
N ALA A 160 -5.00 15.06 1.15
CA ALA A 160 -4.07 15.20 2.27
C ALA A 160 -4.14 16.59 2.89
N GLU A 161 -4.25 17.65 2.09
CA GLU A 161 -4.44 19.02 2.59
C GLU A 161 -5.79 19.20 3.27
N HIS A 162 -6.84 18.59 2.73
CA HIS A 162 -8.15 18.60 3.38
C HIS A 162 -8.12 17.85 4.71
N MET A 163 -7.49 16.66 4.77
CA MET A 163 -7.26 15.93 6.01
C MET A 163 -6.46 16.75 7.04
N TYR A 164 -5.43 17.45 6.58
CA TYR A 164 -4.64 18.35 7.43
C TYR A 164 -5.48 19.44 8.08
N ASN A 165 -6.32 20.12 7.31
CA ASN A 165 -7.19 21.16 7.81
C ASN A 165 -8.17 20.64 8.89
N ILE A 166 -8.70 19.43 8.70
CA ILE A 166 -9.55 18.77 9.69
C ILE A 166 -8.75 18.41 10.95
N ALA A 167 -7.54 17.85 10.81
CA ALA A 167 -6.70 17.48 11.94
C ALA A 167 -6.33 18.67 12.82
N LEU A 168 -6.03 19.83 12.21
CA LEU A 168 -5.79 21.08 12.92
C LEU A 168 -7.04 21.55 13.69
N LYS A 169 -8.21 21.52 13.04
CA LYS A 169 -9.50 21.87 13.70
C LYS A 169 -9.81 20.96 14.88
N LEU A 170 -9.33 19.69 14.85
CA LEU A 170 -9.48 18.72 15.92
C LEU A 170 -8.36 18.79 16.99
N GLY A 171 -7.44 19.76 16.90
CA GLY A 171 -6.46 20.07 17.94
C GLY A 171 -5.09 19.41 17.79
N ILE A 172 -4.79 18.78 16.65
CA ILE A 172 -3.42 18.31 16.36
C ILE A 172 -2.55 19.52 16.03
N THR A 173 -1.35 19.58 16.59
CA THR A 173 -0.40 20.66 16.31
C THR A 173 0.26 20.45 14.95
N LYS A 174 0.49 21.54 14.21
CA LYS A 174 1.12 21.53 12.89
C LYS A 174 2.42 20.73 12.84
N ASP A 175 3.27 20.87 13.85
CA ASP A 175 4.60 20.23 13.87
C ASP A 175 4.54 18.70 14.01
N ASN A 176 3.38 18.16 14.38
CA ASN A 176 3.13 16.73 14.52
C ASN A 176 2.46 16.12 13.28
N ILE A 177 2.28 16.91 12.20
CA ILE A 177 1.66 16.43 10.96
C ILE A 177 2.65 16.50 9.81
N ILE A 178 2.79 15.39 9.11
CA ILE A 178 3.51 15.29 7.83
C ILE A 178 2.44 15.18 6.73
N ILE A 179 2.59 15.95 5.67
CA ILE A 179 1.70 15.90 4.50
C ILE A 179 2.42 15.25 3.33
N GLU A 180 1.78 14.29 2.72
CA GLU A 180 2.13 13.72 1.43
C GLU A 180 0.97 13.98 0.46
N ASN A 181 1.17 14.88 -0.50
CA ASN A 181 0.15 15.40 -1.41
C ASN A 181 0.54 15.31 -2.89
N ASP A 182 1.45 14.39 -3.23
CA ASP A 182 1.94 14.20 -4.59
C ASP A 182 1.42 12.90 -5.23
N SER A 183 0.91 11.97 -4.43
CA SER A 183 0.49 10.64 -4.86
C SER A 183 -0.85 10.62 -5.58
N LEU A 184 -0.99 9.75 -6.60
CA LEU A 184 -2.21 9.60 -7.42
C LEU A 184 -2.89 8.23 -7.27
N ASN A 185 -2.28 7.30 -6.54
CA ASN A 185 -2.80 5.95 -6.31
C ASN A 185 -2.23 5.37 -5.01
N THR A 186 -2.77 4.23 -4.58
CA THR A 186 -2.40 3.60 -3.29
C THR A 186 -0.93 3.21 -3.19
N ILE A 187 -0.29 2.81 -4.30
CA ILE A 187 1.13 2.45 -4.32
C ILE A 187 1.97 3.68 -4.06
N GLU A 188 1.66 4.77 -4.75
CA GLU A 188 2.33 6.07 -4.56
C GLU A 188 2.07 6.62 -3.16
N ASN A 189 0.85 6.50 -2.63
CA ASN A 189 0.55 6.87 -1.24
C ASN A 189 1.54 6.21 -0.27
N ILE A 190 1.73 4.90 -0.37
CA ILE A 190 2.64 4.15 0.51
C ILE A 190 4.11 4.51 0.22
N LEU A 191 4.51 4.56 -1.04
CA LEU A 191 5.87 4.83 -1.46
C LEU A 191 6.32 6.25 -1.08
N PHE A 192 5.46 7.24 -1.32
CA PHE A 192 5.78 8.63 -0.99
C PHE A 192 5.69 8.88 0.52
N SER A 193 4.78 8.21 1.23
CA SER A 193 4.77 8.20 2.69
C SER A 193 6.10 7.70 3.27
N LEU A 194 6.64 6.60 2.73
CA LEU A 194 7.95 6.07 3.13
C LEU A 194 9.05 7.12 2.91
N THR A 195 9.02 7.82 1.76
CA THR A 195 10.00 8.88 1.45
C THR A 195 9.86 10.08 2.39
N LYS A 196 8.62 10.53 2.68
CA LYS A 196 8.36 11.61 3.64
C LYS A 196 8.82 11.23 5.06
N LEU A 197 8.57 10.00 5.51
CA LEU A 197 9.05 9.48 6.81
C LEU A 197 10.58 9.41 6.88
N GLN A 198 11.23 8.93 5.81
CA GLN A 198 12.70 8.91 5.75
C GLN A 198 13.28 10.32 5.95
N ARG A 199 12.68 11.34 5.33
CA ARG A 199 13.15 12.73 5.43
C ARG A 199 12.86 13.36 6.79
N ALA A 200 11.70 13.06 7.37
CA ALA A 200 11.23 13.68 8.62
C ALA A 200 11.82 13.06 9.87
N CYS A 201 12.02 11.73 9.89
CA CYS A 201 12.39 10.99 11.11
C CYS A 201 13.58 10.06 10.91
N GLY A 202 13.90 9.66 9.66
CA GLY A 202 14.77 8.53 9.37
C GLY A 202 14.08 7.18 9.63
N LEU A 203 13.98 6.31 8.62
CA LEU A 203 13.29 5.02 8.74
C LEU A 203 13.91 4.09 9.80
N ASN A 204 15.20 4.24 10.10
CA ASN A 204 15.86 3.46 11.15
C ASN A 204 15.31 3.75 12.55
N ASN A 205 14.65 4.88 12.74
CA ASN A 205 14.04 5.28 14.01
C ASN A 205 12.58 4.83 14.13
N ILE A 206 12.03 4.23 13.08
CA ILE A 206 10.64 3.76 13.02
C ILE A 206 10.63 2.24 13.12
N LYS A 207 9.88 1.70 14.07
CA LYS A 207 9.69 0.26 14.29
C LYS A 207 8.25 -0.18 14.05
N LYS A 208 7.30 0.71 14.31
CA LYS A 208 5.87 0.39 14.22
C LYS A 208 5.11 1.56 13.60
N ILE A 209 4.25 1.23 12.68
CA ILE A 209 3.34 2.17 12.00
C ILE A 209 1.91 1.69 12.19
N LEU A 210 1.00 2.58 12.55
CA LEU A 210 -0.43 2.36 12.48
C LEU A 210 -0.91 2.85 11.11
N LEU A 211 -1.37 1.94 10.27
CA LEU A 211 -1.94 2.26 8.97
C LEU A 211 -3.45 2.42 9.11
N ILE A 212 -3.96 3.60 8.79
CA ILE A 212 -5.40 3.91 8.86
C ILE A 212 -5.94 4.13 7.45
N THR A 213 -6.98 3.38 7.11
CA THR A 213 -7.81 3.57 5.93
C THR A 213 -9.20 2.95 6.17
N THR A 214 -10.10 3.03 5.19
CA THR A 214 -11.43 2.41 5.29
C THR A 214 -11.35 0.88 5.32
N THR A 215 -12.38 0.25 5.90
CA THR A 215 -12.36 -1.20 6.16
C THR A 215 -12.15 -2.02 4.88
N TYR A 216 -12.85 -1.70 3.78
CA TYR A 216 -12.73 -2.44 2.52
C TYR A 216 -11.38 -2.25 1.83
N HIS A 217 -10.76 -1.07 2.00
CA HIS A 217 -9.48 -0.71 1.37
C HIS A 217 -8.25 -1.21 2.15
N MET A 218 -8.42 -1.64 3.39
CA MET A 218 -7.31 -1.99 4.29
C MET A 218 -6.45 -3.16 3.78
N ARG A 219 -7.05 -4.19 3.21
CA ARG A 219 -6.30 -5.39 2.76
C ARG A 219 -5.25 -5.04 1.71
N ARG A 220 -5.62 -4.30 0.68
CA ARG A 220 -4.71 -3.89 -0.40
C ARG A 220 -3.65 -2.93 0.12
N SER A 221 -4.05 -1.95 0.90
CA SER A 221 -3.12 -0.99 1.52
C SER A 221 -2.08 -1.67 2.39
N LEU A 222 -2.50 -2.65 3.21
CA LEU A 222 -1.61 -3.42 4.07
C LEU A 222 -0.65 -4.32 3.26
N ALA A 223 -1.14 -4.96 2.20
CA ALA A 223 -0.30 -5.79 1.32
C ALA A 223 0.79 -4.95 0.66
N ILE A 224 0.44 -3.78 0.12
CA ILE A 224 1.40 -2.84 -0.48
C ILE A 224 2.37 -2.32 0.60
N ALA A 225 1.88 -1.94 1.78
CA ALA A 225 2.73 -1.43 2.84
C ALA A 225 3.74 -2.49 3.33
N ASN A 226 3.31 -3.72 3.59
CA ASN A 226 4.20 -4.81 3.99
C ASN A 226 5.23 -5.16 2.92
N TYR A 227 4.89 -4.94 1.65
CA TYR A 227 5.82 -5.18 0.55
C TYR A 227 6.86 -4.06 0.40
N LEU A 228 6.46 -2.79 0.55
CA LEU A 228 7.32 -1.64 0.30
C LEU A 228 8.14 -1.19 1.52
N PHE A 229 7.58 -1.28 2.72
CA PHE A 229 8.31 -0.90 3.92
C PHE A 229 9.40 -1.93 4.26
N PRO A 230 10.52 -1.51 4.88
CA PRO A 230 11.52 -2.41 5.41
C PRO A 230 10.92 -3.44 6.39
N GLU A 231 11.37 -4.70 6.33
CA GLU A 231 10.82 -5.81 7.15
C GLU A 231 10.85 -5.57 8.65
N GLN A 232 11.80 -4.77 9.14
CA GLN A 232 11.90 -4.41 10.54
C GLN A 232 10.79 -3.45 11.00
N ILE A 233 10.03 -2.85 10.08
CA ILE A 233 8.93 -1.95 10.41
C ILE A 233 7.62 -2.76 10.41
N LYS A 234 7.03 -2.93 11.59
CA LYS A 234 5.73 -3.59 11.74
C LYS A 234 4.62 -2.64 11.33
N ILE A 235 3.80 -3.05 10.37
CA ILE A 235 2.59 -2.31 9.98
C ILE A 235 1.38 -2.91 10.71
N ILE A 236 0.67 -2.08 11.46
CA ILE A 236 -0.51 -2.46 12.24
C ILE A 236 -1.74 -1.86 11.53
N PRO A 237 -2.71 -2.67 11.07
CA PRO A 237 -3.91 -2.15 10.44
C PRO A 237 -4.88 -1.60 11.49
N HIS A 238 -5.48 -0.44 11.20
CA HIS A 238 -6.56 0.14 12.00
C HIS A 238 -7.60 0.76 11.08
N THR A 239 -8.78 0.17 11.02
CA THR A 239 -9.81 0.59 10.06
C THR A 239 -10.66 1.73 10.59
N ALA A 240 -10.84 2.77 9.79
CA ALA A 240 -11.84 3.79 10.02
C ALA A 240 -13.21 3.32 9.53
N ASP A 241 -14.25 3.71 10.27
CA ASP A 241 -15.62 3.33 9.99
C ASP A 241 -16.31 4.41 9.11
N ASP A 242 -16.54 4.05 7.86
CA ASP A 242 -17.24 4.89 6.89
C ASP A 242 -18.77 4.69 6.86
N ASN A 243 -19.31 3.85 7.74
CA ASN A 243 -20.71 3.46 7.81
C ASN A 243 -21.27 2.69 6.59
N ILE A 244 -20.52 2.46 5.53
CA ILE A 244 -20.98 1.89 4.25
C ILE A 244 -20.26 0.58 3.93
N THR A 245 -18.94 0.50 4.15
CA THR A 245 -18.11 -0.62 3.66
C THR A 245 -17.56 -1.52 4.77
N ARG A 246 -18.22 -1.56 5.94
CA ARG A 246 -17.87 -2.50 7.01
C ARG A 246 -18.17 -3.93 6.62
N ARG A 247 -17.45 -4.87 7.21
CA ARG A 247 -17.70 -6.31 7.09
C ARG A 247 -19.18 -6.69 7.28
N THR A 248 -19.91 -5.97 8.15
CA THR A 248 -21.29 -6.29 8.55
C THR A 248 -22.38 -5.56 7.78
N ASN A 249 -22.02 -4.59 6.92
CA ASN A 249 -23.04 -3.73 6.28
C ASN A 249 -22.82 -3.42 4.80
N TRP A 250 -21.69 -3.77 4.21
CA TRP A 250 -21.40 -3.44 2.81
C TRP A 250 -22.44 -3.94 1.81
N MET A 251 -23.12 -5.06 2.11
CA MET A 251 -24.21 -5.61 1.29
C MET A 251 -25.52 -4.84 1.41
N LYS A 252 -25.65 -3.91 2.36
CA LYS A 252 -26.94 -3.21 2.62
C LYS A 252 -27.16 -2.02 1.70
N SER A 253 -26.17 -1.62 0.91
CA SER A 253 -26.27 -0.52 -0.04
C SER A 253 -25.63 -0.86 -1.38
N LYS A 254 -26.14 -0.27 -2.45
CA LYS A 254 -25.57 -0.41 -3.79
C LYS A 254 -24.13 0.07 -3.83
N THR A 255 -23.85 1.23 -3.23
CA THR A 255 -22.52 1.81 -3.12
C THR A 255 -21.55 0.90 -2.36
N GLY A 256 -21.98 0.31 -1.25
CA GLY A 256 -21.16 -0.64 -0.49
C GLY A 256 -20.77 -1.86 -1.32
N ILE A 257 -21.74 -2.44 -2.05
CA ILE A 257 -21.51 -3.59 -2.93
C ILE A 257 -20.53 -3.22 -4.06
N GLU A 258 -20.72 -2.08 -4.71
CA GLU A 258 -19.88 -1.62 -5.82
C GLU A 258 -18.44 -1.35 -5.35
N ASN A 259 -18.26 -0.65 -4.23
CA ASN A 259 -16.95 -0.33 -3.67
C ASN A 259 -16.19 -1.60 -3.29
N VAL A 260 -16.83 -2.52 -2.58
CA VAL A 260 -16.21 -3.76 -2.11
C VAL A 260 -15.83 -4.67 -3.27
N LYS A 261 -16.68 -4.80 -4.29
CA LYS A 261 -16.36 -5.57 -5.51
C LYS A 261 -15.20 -4.94 -6.29
N LYS A 262 -15.25 -3.62 -6.51
CA LYS A 262 -14.18 -2.89 -7.20
C LYS A 262 -12.83 -3.03 -6.47
N GLU A 263 -12.84 -3.04 -5.15
CA GLU A 263 -11.61 -3.21 -4.38
C GLU A 263 -11.06 -4.64 -4.49
N LEU A 264 -11.93 -5.66 -4.47
CA LEU A 264 -11.49 -7.03 -4.72
C LEU A 264 -10.88 -7.20 -6.11
N ASP A 265 -11.52 -6.63 -7.15
CA ASP A 265 -10.99 -6.63 -8.50
C ASP A 265 -9.63 -5.91 -8.58
N ALA A 266 -9.47 -4.80 -7.85
CA ALA A 266 -8.20 -4.08 -7.76
C ALA A 266 -7.09 -4.91 -7.09
N ILE A 267 -7.41 -5.68 -6.04
CA ILE A 267 -6.44 -6.60 -5.41
C ILE A 267 -6.03 -7.71 -6.40
N ILE A 268 -7.01 -8.35 -7.04
CA ILE A 268 -6.76 -9.43 -8.01
C ILE A 268 -5.90 -8.91 -9.17
N SER A 269 -6.23 -7.74 -9.73
CA SER A 269 -5.43 -7.12 -10.79
C SER A 269 -4.03 -6.81 -10.30
N SER A 270 -3.89 -6.18 -9.14
CA SER A 270 -2.58 -5.81 -8.58
C SER A 270 -1.65 -7.00 -8.38
N VAL A 271 -2.18 -8.15 -7.93
CA VAL A 271 -1.41 -9.39 -7.80
C VAL A 271 -1.03 -9.94 -9.18
N ASN A 272 -1.99 -9.99 -10.13
CA ASN A 272 -1.72 -10.51 -11.48
C ASN A 272 -0.76 -9.62 -12.28
N ASP A 273 -0.82 -8.30 -12.07
CA ASP A 273 0.06 -7.31 -12.72
C ASP A 273 1.40 -7.16 -12.02
N GLY A 274 1.55 -7.86 -10.93
CA GLY A 274 2.80 -7.91 -10.26
C GLY A 274 3.14 -6.73 -9.35
N ILE A 275 2.18 -6.05 -8.82
CA ILE A 275 2.38 -4.86 -7.96
C ILE A 275 2.86 -5.25 -6.55
N PHE A 276 2.39 -6.35 -6.02
CA PHE A 276 2.82 -6.95 -4.76
C PHE A 276 2.65 -8.47 -4.80
N PRO A 277 3.36 -9.23 -3.94
CA PRO A 277 3.32 -10.69 -3.92
C PRO A 277 1.92 -11.24 -3.72
N ASP A 278 1.63 -12.36 -4.37
CA ASP A 278 0.41 -13.12 -4.14
C ASP A 278 0.33 -13.66 -2.71
N PHE A 279 -0.86 -13.81 -2.18
CA PHE A 279 -1.07 -14.27 -0.82
C PHE A 279 -2.32 -15.13 -0.69
N TYR A 280 -2.31 -15.97 0.35
CA TYR A 280 -3.44 -16.83 0.68
C TYR A 280 -4.52 -16.11 1.47
N ILE A 281 -5.77 -16.46 1.14
CA ILE A 281 -6.96 -16.06 1.87
C ILE A 281 -7.68 -17.28 2.42
#